data_ac8fc95766c189f3b0dd8b0a8109fd6f
#
_entry.id   ac8fc95766c189f3b0dd8b0a8109fd6f
#
_cell.length_a   1.000
_cell.length_b   1.000
_cell.length_c   1.000
_cell.angle_alpha   90.00
_cell.angle_beta   90.00
_cell.angle_gamma   90.00
#
_symmetry.space_group_name_H-M   'P 1'
#
loop_
_entity.id
_entity.type
_entity.pdbx_description
1 polymer ?
#
loop_
_entity_poly.entity_id
_entity_poly.type
_entity_poly.pdbx_seq_one_letter_code
_entity_poly.pdbx_strand_id
1 'polypeptide(L)'
;MSKAKHHIEWEVLYEPQHIEQAPIAWGMSQVASKTTKRGGAMAQTEMFLEDEIHPIDIVEHLAEHHEWEFDRIEENQIAMAVQGQWRTYSITLAWSDFDETLRLICSFEMEPPSEKLKDLYETLNVANDRCWTGAFTFWEKQKLMVYRYGLVLAGGQIATAEQIDTMISSAVLTAEKYYPAFQLVVYDDQSPENAMQVAIAEAYGHA
;
A
#
# COMPACT_ATOMS: atom_id res chain seq x y z
N MET A 1 -26.80 -19.45 13.86
CA MET A 1 -25.44 -19.72 13.31
C MET A 1 -24.64 -18.46 13.56
N SER A 2 -23.69 -18.54 14.49
CA SER A 2 -22.93 -17.39 15.00
C SER A 2 -21.84 -17.01 13.98
N LYS A 3 -21.89 -15.78 13.44
CA LYS A 3 -20.79 -15.20 12.67
C LYS A 3 -19.67 -14.91 13.67
N ALA A 4 -18.59 -15.68 13.61
CA ALA A 4 -17.36 -15.37 14.32
C ALA A 4 -16.81 -14.07 13.71
N LYS A 5 -16.90 -12.98 14.47
CA LYS A 5 -16.19 -11.73 14.15
C LYS A 5 -14.69 -12.03 14.34
N HIS A 6 -13.95 -12.14 13.25
CA HIS A 6 -12.50 -12.07 13.29
C HIS A 6 -12.17 -10.62 13.64
N HIS A 7 -11.95 -10.37 14.91
CA HIS A 7 -11.42 -9.11 15.41
C HIS A 7 -9.92 -9.15 15.11
N ILE A 8 -9.53 -8.59 13.95
CA ILE A 8 -8.11 -8.36 13.67
C ILE A 8 -7.71 -7.21 14.58
N GLU A 9 -6.76 -7.45 15.48
CA GLU A 9 -6.20 -6.41 16.33
C GLU A 9 -5.31 -5.51 15.47
N TRP A 10 -5.89 -4.45 14.92
CA TRP A 10 -5.25 -3.49 14.02
C TRP A 10 -4.11 -2.71 14.67
N GLU A 11 -4.10 -2.58 16.00
CA GLU A 11 -3.06 -1.88 16.76
C GLU A 11 -1.66 -2.48 16.59
N VAL A 12 -1.55 -3.75 16.20
CA VAL A 12 -0.26 -4.44 16.03
C VAL A 12 0.36 -4.19 14.66
N LEU A 13 -0.40 -3.68 13.67
CA LEU A 13 0.07 -3.54 12.29
C LEU A 13 0.87 -2.26 12.04
N TYR A 14 0.78 -1.28 12.92
CA TYR A 14 1.49 -0.02 12.77
C TYR A 14 2.17 0.42 14.07
N GLU A 15 3.29 -0.23 14.44
CA GLU A 15 4.31 0.47 15.23
C GLU A 15 5.04 1.40 14.23
N PRO A 16 4.95 2.73 14.39
CA PRO A 16 5.81 3.62 13.64
C PRO A 16 7.25 3.28 14.04
N GLN A 17 7.94 2.51 13.21
CA GLN A 17 9.38 2.39 13.34
C GLN A 17 9.88 3.82 13.19
N HIS A 18 10.34 4.42 14.26
CA HIS A 18 11.14 5.63 14.24
C HIS A 18 12.37 5.31 13.39
N ILE A 19 12.21 5.44 12.07
CA ILE A 19 13.34 5.58 11.18
C ILE A 19 13.81 7.01 11.46
N GLU A 20 14.74 7.13 12.38
CA GLU A 20 15.60 8.28 12.52
C GLU A 20 16.39 8.39 11.21
N GLN A 21 15.73 8.96 10.18
CA GLN A 21 16.39 9.27 8.92
C GLN A 21 17.29 10.47 9.20
N ALA A 22 18.57 10.20 9.35
CA ALA A 22 19.57 11.25 9.23
C ALA A 22 19.29 12.04 7.93
N PRO A 23 19.27 13.39 7.96
CA PRO A 23 18.99 14.16 6.77
C PRO A 23 20.05 13.87 5.72
N ILE A 24 19.64 13.27 4.61
CA ILE A 24 20.49 13.16 3.43
C ILE A 24 20.62 14.57 2.89
N ALA A 25 21.74 15.22 3.18
CA ALA A 25 22.07 16.54 2.68
C ALA A 25 22.36 16.43 1.16
N TRP A 26 21.32 16.53 0.35
CA TRP A 26 21.47 16.84 -1.05
C TRP A 26 21.85 18.32 -1.15
N GLY A 27 23.08 18.59 -1.59
CA GLY A 27 23.56 19.95 -1.85
C GLY A 27 22.71 20.64 -2.92
N MET A 28 21.64 21.33 -2.51
CA MET A 28 20.93 22.26 -3.38
C MET A 28 21.71 23.56 -3.46
N SER A 29 22.38 23.76 -4.59
CA SER A 29 22.94 25.05 -4.98
C SER A 29 21.83 26.10 -5.01
N GLN A 30 21.99 27.14 -4.18
CA GLN A 30 21.09 28.29 -4.15
C GLN A 30 21.16 29.04 -5.49
N VAL A 31 20.13 28.96 -6.30
CA VAL A 31 19.92 29.91 -7.40
C VAL A 31 19.18 31.12 -6.82
N ALA A 32 19.92 32.20 -6.59
CA ALA A 32 19.39 33.48 -6.17
C ALA A 32 18.57 34.10 -7.31
N SER A 33 17.24 34.14 -7.19
CA SER A 33 16.39 34.93 -8.08
C SER A 33 16.30 36.35 -7.58
N LYS A 34 16.75 37.30 -8.40
CA LYS A 34 16.57 38.75 -8.19
C LYS A 34 15.08 39.12 -8.42
N THR A 35 14.42 39.52 -7.35
CA THR A 35 13.05 40.05 -7.42
C THR A 35 13.08 41.51 -7.80
N THR A 36 12.57 41.84 -8.99
CA THR A 36 12.28 43.22 -9.39
C THR A 36 10.88 43.61 -8.91
N LYS A 37 10.83 44.58 -7.99
CA LYS A 37 9.56 45.22 -7.57
C LYS A 37 8.93 45.99 -8.72
N ARG A 38 7.70 45.68 -9.10
CA ARG A 38 6.77 46.61 -9.73
C ARG A 38 5.43 46.54 -9.00
N GLY A 39 5.03 47.67 -8.43
CA GLY A 39 3.75 47.83 -7.77
C GLY A 39 2.60 47.92 -8.78
N GLY A 40 1.44 47.46 -8.40
CA GLY A 40 0.19 47.57 -9.13
C GLY A 40 -0.95 46.88 -8.42
N ALA A 41 -1.83 47.72 -7.84
CA ALA A 41 -3.25 47.50 -7.54
C ALA A 41 -3.70 46.12 -6.96
N MET A 42 -4.25 46.22 -5.76
CA MET A 42 -5.06 45.20 -5.08
C MET A 42 -6.24 44.77 -5.96
N ALA A 43 -6.22 43.52 -6.38
CA ALA A 43 -7.40 42.72 -6.53
C ALA A 43 -7.43 41.79 -5.34
N GLN A 44 -8.36 41.99 -4.41
CA GLN A 44 -8.75 40.99 -3.43
C GLN A 44 -9.37 39.84 -4.22
N THR A 45 -8.55 38.90 -4.64
CA THR A 45 -9.01 37.57 -4.99
C THR A 45 -9.36 36.94 -3.65
N GLU A 46 -10.65 36.83 -3.34
CA GLU A 46 -11.13 35.91 -2.33
C GLU A 46 -10.56 34.53 -2.71
N MET A 47 -9.50 34.14 -2.02
CA MET A 47 -8.97 32.81 -2.05
C MET A 47 -10.06 31.98 -1.35
N PHE A 48 -10.96 31.40 -2.16
CA PHE A 48 -11.73 30.26 -1.71
C PHE A 48 -10.69 29.24 -1.30
N LEU A 49 -10.56 29.01 0.00
CA LEU A 49 -9.96 27.81 0.53
C LEU A 49 -10.86 26.69 0.00
N GLU A 50 -10.52 26.09 -1.11
CA GLU A 50 -11.00 24.77 -1.44
C GLU A 50 -10.58 23.94 -0.24
N ASP A 51 -11.52 23.45 0.55
CA ASP A 51 -11.26 22.54 1.64
C ASP A 51 -10.45 21.40 1.00
N GLU A 52 -9.17 21.30 1.36
CA GLU A 52 -8.29 20.25 0.85
C GLU A 52 -8.90 18.92 1.29
N ILE A 53 -9.49 18.20 0.33
CA ILE A 53 -10.12 16.90 0.60
C ILE A 53 -9.02 15.97 1.08
N HIS A 54 -9.15 15.51 2.32
CA HIS A 54 -8.17 14.61 2.93
C HIS A 54 -8.11 13.28 2.16
N PRO A 55 -6.93 12.73 1.83
CA PRO A 55 -6.83 11.49 1.05
C PRO A 55 -7.62 10.32 1.64
N ILE A 56 -7.70 10.21 2.96
CA ILE A 56 -8.48 9.15 3.63
C ILE A 56 -9.98 9.31 3.43
N ASP A 57 -10.49 10.52 3.29
CA ASP A 57 -11.92 10.75 2.99
C ASP A 57 -12.28 10.24 1.59
N ILE A 58 -11.35 10.36 0.64
CA ILE A 58 -11.52 9.79 -0.71
C ILE A 58 -11.52 8.26 -0.63
N VAL A 59 -10.63 7.65 0.18
CA VAL A 59 -10.62 6.19 0.40
C VAL A 59 -11.93 5.71 1.00
N GLU A 60 -12.46 6.42 2.00
CA GLU A 60 -13.73 6.09 2.66
C GLU A 60 -14.89 6.10 1.65
N HIS A 61 -15.00 7.15 0.82
CA HIS A 61 -16.01 7.22 -0.24
C HIS A 61 -15.87 6.10 -1.28
N LEU A 62 -14.65 5.70 -1.63
CA LEU A 62 -14.42 4.57 -2.52
C LEU A 62 -14.84 3.25 -1.89
N ALA A 63 -14.56 3.05 -0.60
CA ALA A 63 -14.95 1.87 0.14
C ALA A 63 -16.49 1.75 0.22
N GLU A 64 -17.19 2.87 0.46
CA GLU A 64 -18.66 2.93 0.40
C GLU A 64 -19.17 2.60 -1.01
N HIS A 65 -18.58 3.16 -2.06
CA HIS A 65 -19.00 2.95 -3.44
C HIS A 65 -18.84 1.49 -3.88
N HIS A 66 -17.78 0.82 -3.45
CA HIS A 66 -17.50 -0.59 -3.74
C HIS A 66 -18.19 -1.55 -2.76
N GLU A 67 -18.91 -1.03 -1.78
CA GLU A 67 -19.57 -1.84 -0.73
C GLU A 67 -18.58 -2.72 0.07
N TRP A 68 -17.32 -2.27 0.22
CA TRP A 68 -16.33 -2.96 1.03
C TRP A 68 -16.65 -2.79 2.53
N GLU A 69 -16.35 -3.81 3.31
CA GLU A 69 -16.38 -3.68 4.77
C GLU A 69 -15.14 -2.89 5.22
N PHE A 70 -15.34 -1.74 5.87
CA PHE A 70 -14.25 -0.88 6.33
C PHE A 70 -14.49 -0.34 7.74
N ASP A 71 -13.40 0.11 8.36
CA ASP A 71 -13.40 0.81 9.64
C ASP A 71 -12.36 1.96 9.60
N ARG A 72 -12.80 3.17 9.93
CA ARG A 72 -11.90 4.31 10.07
C ARG A 72 -11.28 4.26 11.45
N ILE A 73 -10.00 3.89 11.53
CA ILE A 73 -9.27 3.66 12.79
C ILE A 73 -8.90 4.99 13.44
N GLU A 74 -8.40 5.93 12.62
CA GLU A 74 -7.99 7.27 13.04
C GLU A 74 -8.35 8.28 11.93
N GLU A 75 -8.13 9.58 12.18
CA GLU A 75 -8.39 10.64 11.20
C GLU A 75 -7.63 10.40 9.90
N ASN A 76 -6.38 9.93 10.01
CA ASN A 76 -5.47 9.68 8.90
C ASN A 76 -5.29 8.18 8.57
N GLN A 77 -6.15 7.29 9.06
CA GLN A 77 -6.01 5.85 8.85
C GLN A 77 -7.36 5.15 8.70
N ILE A 78 -7.46 4.29 7.68
CA ILE A 78 -8.62 3.44 7.39
C ILE A 78 -8.17 2.02 7.10
N ALA A 79 -8.95 1.04 7.56
CA ALA A 79 -8.76 -0.36 7.24
C ALA A 79 -10.00 -0.94 6.58
N MET A 80 -9.79 -1.86 5.64
CA MET A 80 -10.88 -2.51 4.91
C MET A 80 -10.56 -3.95 4.57
N ALA A 81 -11.60 -4.74 4.32
CA ALA A 81 -11.50 -6.11 3.86
C ALA A 81 -11.96 -6.17 2.38
N VAL A 82 -11.07 -6.63 1.51
CA VAL A 82 -11.37 -6.78 0.09
C VAL A 82 -11.34 -8.25 -0.29
N GLN A 83 -12.45 -8.74 -0.84
CA GLN A 83 -12.58 -10.12 -1.27
C GLN A 83 -11.86 -10.32 -2.59
N GLY A 84 -10.85 -11.22 -2.61
CA GLY A 84 -10.22 -11.70 -3.83
C GLY A 84 -10.72 -13.09 -4.23
N GLN A 85 -10.08 -13.67 -5.23
CA GLN A 85 -10.38 -15.01 -5.72
C GLN A 85 -9.92 -16.08 -4.73
N TRP A 86 -8.70 -15.91 -4.17
CA TRP A 86 -8.09 -16.90 -3.28
C TRP A 86 -8.49 -16.69 -1.83
N ARG A 87 -8.64 -15.43 -1.43
CA ARG A 87 -8.94 -15.08 -0.05
C ARG A 87 -9.42 -13.64 0.11
N THR A 88 -9.84 -13.29 1.32
CA THR A 88 -10.05 -11.91 1.71
C THR A 88 -8.71 -11.29 2.13
N TYR A 89 -8.37 -10.13 1.58
CA TYR A 89 -7.19 -9.35 1.91
C TYR A 89 -7.53 -8.24 2.89
N SER A 90 -6.68 -8.05 3.87
CA SER A 90 -6.74 -6.88 4.74
C SER A 90 -5.95 -5.74 4.09
N ILE A 91 -6.62 -4.61 3.87
CA ILE A 91 -6.01 -3.41 3.30
C ILE A 91 -6.07 -2.30 4.34
N THR A 92 -4.92 -1.70 4.62
CA THR A 92 -4.83 -0.51 5.46
C THR A 92 -4.23 0.62 4.64
N LEU A 93 -4.88 1.78 4.65
CA LEU A 93 -4.32 3.01 4.10
C LEU A 93 -4.08 3.99 5.23
N ALA A 94 -2.92 4.66 5.18
CA ALA A 94 -2.54 5.69 6.14
C ALA A 94 -1.92 6.88 5.42
N TRP A 95 -2.37 8.08 5.78
CA TRP A 95 -1.78 9.33 5.34
C TRP A 95 -0.64 9.74 6.27
N SER A 96 0.45 10.20 5.71
CA SER A 96 1.60 10.71 6.43
C SER A 96 1.87 12.16 6.02
N ASP A 97 1.56 13.10 6.92
CA ASP A 97 1.82 14.53 6.70
C ASP A 97 3.31 14.86 6.60
N PHE A 98 4.16 14.02 7.19
CA PHE A 98 5.61 14.25 7.23
C PHE A 98 6.26 14.17 5.84
N ASP A 99 5.85 13.20 5.03
CA ASP A 99 6.40 12.95 3.68
C ASP A 99 5.34 13.04 2.59
N GLU A 100 4.16 13.59 2.92
CA GLU A 100 3.03 13.79 2.00
C GLU A 100 2.73 12.52 1.18
N THR A 101 2.70 11.36 1.87
CA THR A 101 2.55 10.06 1.23
C THR A 101 1.32 9.32 1.76
N LEU A 102 0.44 8.91 0.85
CA LEU A 102 -0.60 7.94 1.13
C LEU A 102 0.01 6.53 1.02
N ARG A 103 0.07 5.83 2.15
CA ARG A 103 0.68 4.50 2.27
C ARG A 103 -0.39 3.42 2.28
N LEU A 104 -0.20 2.38 1.47
CA LEU A 104 -1.06 1.20 1.44
C LEU A 104 -0.29 -0.03 1.90
N ILE A 105 -0.94 -0.81 2.75
CA ILE A 105 -0.54 -2.15 3.17
C ILE A 105 -1.67 -3.10 2.78
N CYS A 106 -1.39 -4.05 1.88
CA CYS A 106 -2.26 -5.18 1.59
C CYS A 106 -1.64 -6.42 2.22
N SER A 107 -2.34 -7.05 3.15
CA SER A 107 -1.79 -8.15 3.94
C SER A 107 -2.67 -9.39 3.98
N PHE A 108 -2.02 -10.53 4.20
CA PHE A 108 -2.66 -11.80 4.44
C PHE A 108 -1.78 -12.72 5.29
N GLU A 109 -2.41 -13.58 6.07
CA GLU A 109 -1.71 -14.52 6.94
C GLU A 109 -0.95 -15.58 6.16
N MET A 110 0.26 -15.89 6.64
CA MET A 110 1.10 -16.97 6.15
C MET A 110 2.03 -17.47 7.26
N GLU A 111 2.03 -18.76 7.50
CA GLU A 111 2.83 -19.39 8.55
C GLU A 111 3.85 -20.38 7.94
N PRO A 112 4.94 -19.87 7.34
CA PRO A 112 5.96 -20.72 6.77
C PRO A 112 6.70 -21.49 7.89
N PRO A 113 6.96 -22.80 7.72
CA PRO A 113 7.92 -23.51 8.55
C PRO A 113 9.31 -22.85 8.47
N SER A 114 10.09 -22.93 9.54
CA SER A 114 11.40 -22.25 9.61
C SER A 114 12.36 -22.64 8.48
N GLU A 115 12.29 -23.89 8.05
CA GLU A 115 13.08 -24.42 6.92
C GLU A 115 12.68 -23.84 5.56
N LYS A 116 11.46 -23.29 5.46
CA LYS A 116 10.94 -22.68 4.22
C LYS A 116 11.15 -21.17 4.12
N LEU A 117 11.61 -20.52 5.17
CA LEU A 117 11.84 -19.07 5.18
C LEU A 117 12.81 -18.64 4.09
N LYS A 118 13.88 -19.40 3.85
CA LYS A 118 14.85 -19.08 2.80
C LYS A 118 14.20 -19.11 1.41
N ASP A 119 13.44 -20.15 1.11
CA ASP A 119 12.77 -20.32 -0.17
C ASP A 119 11.69 -19.25 -0.36
N LEU A 120 10.98 -18.89 0.71
CA LEU A 120 10.02 -17.79 0.72
C LEU A 120 10.70 -16.44 0.39
N TYR A 121 11.82 -16.12 1.03
CA TYR A 121 12.54 -14.86 0.74
C TYR A 121 13.10 -14.81 -0.69
N GLU A 122 13.55 -15.94 -1.21
CA GLU A 122 13.95 -16.04 -2.61
C GLU A 122 12.76 -15.80 -3.55
N THR A 123 11.61 -16.40 -3.26
CA THR A 123 10.36 -16.19 -4.01
C THR A 123 9.91 -14.74 -3.96
N LEU A 124 9.99 -14.09 -2.79
CA LEU A 124 9.70 -12.66 -2.63
C LEU A 124 10.60 -11.80 -3.51
N ASN A 125 11.89 -12.10 -3.56
CA ASN A 125 12.83 -11.36 -4.41
C ASN A 125 12.46 -11.48 -5.90
N VAL A 126 12.13 -12.69 -6.36
CA VAL A 126 11.72 -12.93 -7.76
C VAL A 126 10.38 -12.27 -8.07
N ALA A 127 9.42 -12.26 -7.13
CA ALA A 127 8.16 -11.54 -7.28
C ALA A 127 8.38 -10.02 -7.38
N ASN A 128 9.21 -9.47 -6.49
CA ASN A 128 9.51 -8.04 -6.44
C ASN A 128 10.24 -7.53 -7.69
N ASP A 129 11.10 -8.35 -8.31
CA ASP A 129 11.75 -8.01 -9.59
C ASP A 129 10.73 -7.73 -10.72
N ARG A 130 9.51 -8.23 -10.56
CA ARG A 130 8.40 -8.03 -11.52
C ARG A 130 7.35 -7.01 -11.06
N CYS A 131 7.50 -6.43 -9.87
CA CYS A 131 6.62 -5.40 -9.33
C CYS A 131 7.19 -4.01 -9.56
N TRP A 132 6.44 -3.12 -10.23
CA TRP A 132 6.87 -1.76 -10.54
C TRP A 132 6.33 -0.72 -9.55
N THR A 133 5.17 -0.99 -8.95
CA THR A 133 4.45 -0.01 -8.13
C THR A 133 4.54 -0.24 -6.63
N GLY A 134 4.94 -1.43 -6.22
CA GLY A 134 5.06 -1.78 -4.80
C GLY A 134 5.97 -2.99 -4.61
N ALA A 135 6.03 -3.50 -3.38
CA ALA A 135 6.90 -4.63 -3.06
C ALA A 135 6.31 -5.51 -1.95
N PHE A 136 6.57 -6.81 -2.07
CA PHE A 136 6.26 -7.78 -1.01
C PHE A 136 7.32 -7.79 0.06
N THR A 137 6.89 -8.02 1.30
CA THR A 137 7.74 -8.34 2.45
C THR A 137 7.02 -9.33 3.34
N PHE A 138 7.76 -10.12 4.09
CA PHE A 138 7.18 -11.01 5.11
C PHE A 138 7.48 -10.46 6.50
N TRP A 139 6.42 -10.20 7.26
CA TRP A 139 6.53 -9.80 8.66
C TRP A 139 6.50 -11.05 9.55
N GLU A 140 7.68 -11.55 9.87
CA GLU A 140 7.86 -12.83 10.53
C GLU A 140 7.19 -12.90 11.91
N LYS A 141 7.27 -11.83 12.70
CA LYS A 141 6.67 -11.75 14.03
C LYS A 141 5.15 -11.83 13.99
N GLN A 142 4.54 -11.17 13.01
CA GLN A 142 3.09 -11.11 12.81
C GLN A 142 2.58 -12.25 11.94
N LYS A 143 3.48 -13.01 11.31
CA LYS A 143 3.15 -14.06 10.33
C LYS A 143 2.28 -13.54 9.18
N LEU A 144 2.63 -12.37 8.68
CA LEU A 144 1.92 -11.70 7.61
C LEU A 144 2.79 -11.57 6.37
N MET A 145 2.24 -12.01 5.25
CA MET A 145 2.68 -11.57 3.94
C MET A 145 2.10 -10.18 3.68
N VAL A 146 2.93 -9.25 3.28
CA VAL A 146 2.56 -7.84 3.12
C VAL A 146 3.03 -7.33 1.77
N TYR A 147 2.11 -6.74 1.00
CA TYR A 147 2.43 -5.91 -0.15
C TYR A 147 2.28 -4.43 0.23
N ARG A 148 3.33 -3.65 0.00
CA ARG A 148 3.36 -2.22 0.33
C ARG A 148 3.40 -1.38 -0.93
N TYR A 149 2.63 -0.30 -0.92
CA TYR A 149 2.60 0.70 -1.98
C TYR A 149 2.53 2.10 -1.36
N GLY A 150 3.21 3.08 -1.95
CA GLY A 150 3.17 4.48 -1.52
C GLY A 150 2.85 5.40 -2.69
N LEU A 151 1.84 6.25 -2.53
CA LEU A 151 1.51 7.32 -3.46
C LEU A 151 1.99 8.65 -2.86
N VAL A 152 3.06 9.20 -3.44
CA VAL A 152 3.64 10.48 -3.02
C VAL A 152 2.83 11.62 -3.63
N LEU A 153 2.31 12.51 -2.77
CA LEU A 153 1.48 13.67 -3.14
C LEU A 153 2.18 14.99 -2.80
N ALA A 154 3.52 14.96 -2.70
CA ALA A 154 4.31 16.11 -2.30
C ALA A 154 4.10 17.34 -3.20
N GLY A 155 4.17 18.52 -2.59
CA GLY A 155 4.03 19.81 -3.29
C GLY A 155 2.59 20.26 -3.47
N GLY A 156 1.69 19.90 -2.56
CA GLY A 156 0.29 20.31 -2.57
C GLY A 156 -0.54 19.60 -3.65
N GLN A 157 -0.12 18.38 -4.04
CA GLN A 157 -0.92 17.56 -4.95
C GLN A 157 -2.06 16.88 -4.18
N ILE A 158 -3.25 16.88 -4.78
CA ILE A 158 -4.43 16.21 -4.24
C ILE A 158 -4.56 14.86 -4.96
N ALA A 159 -4.76 13.78 -4.21
CA ALA A 159 -5.03 12.47 -4.78
C ALA A 159 -6.37 12.47 -5.52
N THR A 160 -6.44 11.86 -6.68
CA THR A 160 -7.72 11.60 -7.34
C THR A 160 -8.29 10.27 -6.88
N ALA A 161 -9.62 10.13 -6.90
CA ALA A 161 -10.28 8.87 -6.63
C ALA A 161 -9.77 7.73 -7.54
N GLU A 162 -9.49 8.04 -8.82
CA GLU A 162 -8.91 7.09 -9.79
C GLU A 162 -7.50 6.61 -9.38
N GLN A 163 -6.65 7.50 -8.86
CA GLN A 163 -5.32 7.12 -8.40
C GLN A 163 -5.40 6.17 -7.21
N ILE A 164 -6.29 6.46 -6.25
CA ILE A 164 -6.48 5.64 -5.06
C ILE A 164 -7.11 4.29 -5.42
N ASP A 165 -8.15 4.28 -6.26
CA ASP A 165 -8.78 3.05 -6.74
C ASP A 165 -7.78 2.15 -7.49
N THR A 166 -6.97 2.75 -8.37
CA THR A 166 -5.88 2.05 -9.07
C THR A 166 -4.85 1.48 -8.09
N MET A 167 -4.50 2.22 -7.04
CA MET A 167 -3.56 1.79 -6.00
C MET A 167 -4.09 0.57 -5.25
N ILE A 168 -5.37 0.59 -4.82
CA ILE A 168 -6.01 -0.51 -4.11
C ILE A 168 -6.16 -1.73 -5.03
N SER A 169 -6.73 -1.54 -6.22
CA SER A 169 -6.91 -2.60 -7.20
C SER A 169 -5.60 -3.26 -7.62
N SER A 170 -4.56 -2.46 -7.85
CA SER A 170 -3.22 -2.95 -8.19
C SER A 170 -2.62 -3.79 -7.06
N ALA A 171 -2.81 -3.39 -5.80
CA ALA A 171 -2.32 -4.15 -4.65
C ALA A 171 -3.00 -5.51 -4.53
N VAL A 172 -4.33 -5.55 -4.65
CA VAL A 172 -5.11 -6.80 -4.60
C VAL A 172 -4.74 -7.72 -5.76
N LEU A 173 -4.74 -7.20 -7.00
CA LEU A 173 -4.39 -7.99 -8.19
C LEU A 173 -2.97 -8.55 -8.14
N THR A 174 -2.03 -7.78 -7.58
CA THR A 174 -0.66 -8.24 -7.41
C THR A 174 -0.57 -9.32 -6.34
N ALA A 175 -1.27 -9.16 -5.21
CA ALA A 175 -1.34 -10.18 -4.16
C ALA A 175 -1.97 -11.47 -4.70
N GLU A 176 -3.09 -11.39 -5.41
CA GLU A 176 -3.76 -12.50 -6.08
C GLU A 176 -2.85 -13.25 -7.05
N LYS A 177 -2.12 -12.51 -7.88
CA LYS A 177 -1.21 -13.08 -8.88
C LYS A 177 -0.11 -13.93 -8.27
N TYR A 178 0.47 -13.50 -7.15
CA TYR A 178 1.62 -14.19 -6.53
C TYR A 178 1.23 -15.10 -5.36
N TYR A 179 0.00 -15.03 -4.87
CA TYR A 179 -0.48 -15.89 -3.79
C TYR A 179 -0.25 -17.39 -4.04
N PRO A 180 -0.57 -17.95 -5.23
CA PRO A 180 -0.30 -19.36 -5.50
C PRO A 180 1.18 -19.74 -5.41
N ALA A 181 2.09 -18.86 -5.88
CA ALA A 181 3.53 -19.13 -5.79
C ALA A 181 3.99 -19.24 -4.34
N PHE A 182 3.54 -18.33 -3.48
CA PHE A 182 3.89 -18.38 -2.06
C PHE A 182 3.33 -19.64 -1.39
N GLN A 183 2.11 -20.06 -1.73
CA GLN A 183 1.51 -21.29 -1.22
C GLN A 183 2.32 -22.52 -1.63
N LEU A 184 2.67 -22.65 -2.91
CA LEU A 184 3.44 -23.78 -3.45
C LEU A 184 4.82 -23.92 -2.82
N VAL A 185 5.51 -22.80 -2.56
CA VAL A 185 6.83 -22.83 -1.94
C VAL A 185 6.75 -23.18 -0.46
N VAL A 186 5.77 -22.62 0.25
CA VAL A 186 5.66 -22.79 1.71
C VAL A 186 5.11 -24.16 2.09
N TYR A 187 4.12 -24.68 1.35
CA TYR A 187 3.35 -25.86 1.77
C TYR A 187 3.48 -27.06 0.85
N ASP A 188 3.90 -26.89 -0.42
CA ASP A 188 3.98 -27.98 -1.41
C ASP A 188 5.40 -28.32 -1.89
N ASP A 189 6.42 -27.89 -1.16
CA ASP A 189 7.84 -28.17 -1.46
C ASP A 189 8.31 -27.81 -2.88
N GLN A 190 7.60 -26.89 -3.56
CA GLN A 190 8.01 -26.43 -4.88
C GLN A 190 9.22 -25.48 -4.76
N SER A 191 10.12 -25.56 -5.74
CA SER A 191 11.18 -24.55 -5.84
C SER A 191 10.61 -23.17 -6.18
N PRO A 192 11.27 -22.08 -5.75
CA PRO A 192 10.84 -20.71 -6.09
C PRO A 192 10.60 -20.50 -7.59
N GLU A 193 11.46 -21.06 -8.43
CA GLU A 193 11.38 -20.96 -9.89
C GLU A 193 10.13 -21.64 -10.45
N ASN A 194 9.86 -22.88 -10.03
CA ASN A 194 8.69 -23.64 -10.48
C ASN A 194 7.39 -22.97 -10.01
N ALA A 195 7.33 -22.59 -8.74
CA ALA A 195 6.17 -21.90 -8.17
C ALA A 195 5.84 -20.58 -8.89
N MET A 196 6.86 -19.81 -9.24
CA MET A 196 6.69 -18.59 -10.00
C MET A 196 6.22 -18.84 -11.44
N GLN A 197 6.65 -19.92 -12.08
CA GLN A 197 6.14 -20.30 -13.42
C GLN A 197 4.65 -20.65 -13.39
N VAL A 198 4.20 -21.36 -12.35
CA VAL A 198 2.78 -21.70 -12.16
C VAL A 198 1.95 -20.41 -11.97
N ALA A 199 2.35 -19.53 -11.07
CA ALA A 199 1.64 -18.28 -10.82
C ALA A 199 1.54 -17.38 -12.06
N ILE A 200 2.60 -17.36 -12.90
CA ILE A 200 2.57 -16.61 -14.16
C ILE A 200 1.64 -17.28 -15.16
N ALA A 201 1.70 -18.62 -15.29
CA ALA A 201 0.85 -19.35 -16.22
C ALA A 201 -0.65 -19.19 -15.87
N GLU A 202 -1.00 -19.25 -14.60
CA GLU A 202 -2.38 -19.02 -14.14
C GLU A 202 -2.86 -17.60 -14.42
N ALA A 203 -2.01 -16.59 -14.18
CA ALA A 203 -2.35 -15.20 -14.46
C ALA A 203 -2.62 -14.92 -15.95
N TYR A 204 -1.97 -15.67 -16.87
CA TYR A 204 -2.20 -15.55 -18.31
C TYR A 204 -3.23 -16.55 -18.85
N GLY A 205 -3.54 -17.63 -18.12
CA GLY A 205 -4.47 -18.66 -18.55
C GLY A 205 -5.96 -18.27 -18.41
N HIS A 206 -6.24 -17.18 -17.73
CA HIS A 206 -7.58 -16.63 -17.54
C HIS A 206 -7.85 -15.37 -18.37
N ALA A 207 -7.00 -15.05 -19.35
CA ALA A 207 -7.14 -13.90 -20.26
C ALA A 207 -7.93 -14.24 -21.52
#